data_e14b782e329c184e0c726f6046137fe0
#
_entry.id   e14b782e329c184e0c726f6046137fe0
#
_cell.length_a   1.000
_cell.length_b   1.000
_cell.length_c   1.000
_cell.angle_alpha   90.00
_cell.angle_beta   90.00
_cell.angle_gamma   90.00
#
_symmetry.space_group_name_H-M   'P 1'
#
loop_
_entity.id
_entity.type
_entity.pdbx_description
1 polymer ?
#
loop_
_entity_poly.entity_id
_entity_poly.type
_entity_poly.pdbx_seq_one_letter_code
_entity_poly.pdbx_strand_id
1 'polypeptide(L)'
;MHLLIYIDIALFIFIAFFIGYDLFFTLASFFRRRYRKHRSIRLQKFAVIFAAYKEDQVIQESVERILLQDYPADKYRVIVVSDHMREETNQALAKLPIELLTPDFKHSMKHKSITYALEYLKEGIDKVVILEADVKVDWLSR
;
A
#
# COMPACT_ATOMS: atom_id res chain seq x y z
N MET A 1 7.95 21.67 52.67
CA MET A 1 8.00 22.77 51.68
C MET A 1 9.09 22.52 50.60
N HIS A 2 10.30 22.16 51.00
CA HIS A 2 11.39 21.88 50.02
C HIS A 2 11.14 20.69 49.08
N LEU A 3 10.49 19.63 49.58
CA LEU A 3 10.18 18.42 48.76
C LEU A 3 9.32 18.77 47.51
N LEU A 4 8.31 19.61 47.67
CA LEU A 4 7.43 20.03 46.58
C LEU A 4 8.20 20.81 45.51
N ILE A 5 9.12 21.67 45.94
CA ILE A 5 9.97 22.45 45.02
C ILE A 5 10.84 21.51 44.18
N TYR A 6 11.42 20.45 44.76
CA TYR A 6 12.24 19.51 44.01
C TYR A 6 11.39 18.69 43.01
N ILE A 7 10.14 18.34 43.39
CA ILE A 7 9.21 17.66 42.47
C ILE A 7 8.85 18.57 41.30
N ASP A 8 8.55 19.85 41.56
CA ASP A 8 8.21 20.82 40.50
C ASP A 8 9.38 21.03 39.55
N ILE A 9 10.60 21.17 40.06
CA ILE A 9 11.81 21.30 39.23
C ILE A 9 12.02 20.04 38.38
N ALA A 10 11.89 18.87 38.97
CA ALA A 10 12.06 17.61 38.24
C ALA A 10 11.01 17.46 37.13
N LEU A 11 9.75 17.79 37.42
CA LEU A 11 8.67 17.78 36.43
C LEU A 11 8.91 18.79 35.30
N PHE A 12 9.36 19.99 35.66
CA PHE A 12 9.70 21.03 34.67
C PHE A 12 10.81 20.57 33.72
N ILE A 13 11.89 20.00 34.27
CA ILE A 13 13.01 19.47 33.46
C ILE A 13 12.53 18.35 32.53
N PHE A 14 11.68 17.44 33.05
CA PHE A 14 11.12 16.35 32.29
C PHE A 14 10.28 16.86 31.10
N ILE A 15 9.37 17.78 31.33
CA ILE A 15 8.53 18.39 30.28
C ILE A 15 9.40 19.16 29.26
N ALA A 16 10.37 19.97 29.74
CA ALA A 16 11.26 20.71 28.86
C ALA A 16 12.09 19.79 27.94
N PHE A 17 12.52 18.63 28.47
CA PHE A 17 13.22 17.62 27.68
C PHE A 17 12.35 17.08 26.55
N PHE A 18 11.09 16.74 26.83
CA PHE A 18 10.18 16.23 25.79
C PHE A 18 9.86 17.28 24.73
N ILE A 19 9.62 18.52 25.14
CA ILE A 19 9.38 19.63 24.20
C ILE A 19 10.61 19.85 23.32
N GLY A 20 11.81 19.84 23.91
CA GLY A 20 13.06 19.98 23.16
C GLY A 20 13.29 18.84 22.18
N TYR A 21 12.96 17.61 22.58
CA TYR A 21 13.03 16.42 21.74
C TYR A 21 12.10 16.54 20.53
N ASP A 22 10.83 16.85 20.74
CA ASP A 22 9.86 17.03 19.66
C ASP A 22 10.24 18.16 18.71
N LEU A 23 10.71 19.28 19.25
CA LEU A 23 11.17 20.41 18.47
C LEU A 23 12.37 20.04 17.58
N PHE A 24 13.33 19.30 18.14
CA PHE A 24 14.51 18.84 17.41
C PHE A 24 14.12 17.95 16.22
N PHE A 25 13.25 16.95 16.44
CA PHE A 25 12.84 16.06 15.36
C PHE A 25 11.95 16.75 14.32
N THR A 26 11.14 17.71 14.75
CA THR A 26 10.34 18.54 13.84
C THR A 26 11.22 19.37 12.93
N LEU A 27 12.23 20.03 13.48
CA LEU A 27 13.21 20.82 12.71
C LEU A 27 14.06 19.92 11.80
N ALA A 28 14.53 18.78 12.30
CA ALA A 28 15.28 17.81 11.51
C ALA A 28 14.46 17.27 10.33
N SER A 29 13.15 17.02 10.55
CA SER A 29 12.21 16.62 9.48
C SER A 29 12.08 17.69 8.40
N PHE A 30 12.07 18.96 8.79
CA PHE A 30 11.99 20.07 7.84
C PHE A 30 13.23 20.17 6.93
N PHE A 31 14.42 19.93 7.47
CA PHE A 31 15.66 19.87 6.68
C PHE A 31 15.74 18.62 5.78
N ARG A 32 15.13 17.50 6.20
CA ARG A 32 15.10 16.25 5.44
C ARG A 32 14.24 16.32 4.18
N ARG A 33 13.34 17.28 4.05
CA ARG A 33 12.43 17.46 2.90
C ARG A 33 13.14 17.77 1.57
N ARG A 34 14.43 18.00 1.58
CA ARG A 34 15.28 18.18 0.39
C ARG A 34 15.88 16.88 -0.15
N TYR A 35 15.35 15.73 0.20
CA TYR A 35 15.73 14.52 -0.51
C TYR A 35 15.23 14.65 -1.94
N ARG A 36 16.13 15.03 -2.85
CA ARG A 36 15.88 15.05 -4.29
C ARG A 36 15.29 13.71 -4.65
N LYS A 37 14.04 13.71 -5.12
CA LYS A 37 13.48 12.61 -5.87
C LYS A 37 14.48 12.30 -6.99
N HIS A 38 15.37 11.35 -6.80
CA HIS A 38 16.10 10.77 -7.91
C HIS A 38 15.02 10.18 -8.80
N ARG A 39 14.67 10.95 -9.83
CA ARG A 39 13.85 10.46 -10.92
C ARG A 39 14.70 9.41 -11.59
N SER A 40 14.56 8.16 -11.17
CA SER A 40 15.12 7.02 -11.87
C SER A 40 14.51 7.07 -13.28
N ILE A 41 15.33 7.39 -14.25
CA ILE A 41 14.92 7.41 -15.68
C ILE A 41 14.57 5.98 -16.14
N ARG A 42 14.95 4.98 -15.36
CA ARG A 42 14.65 3.59 -15.66
C ARG A 42 13.24 3.26 -15.20
N LEU A 43 12.35 3.00 -16.17
CA LEU A 43 11.02 2.47 -15.90
C LEU A 43 11.14 1.11 -15.20
N GLN A 44 10.60 1.03 -13.99
CA GLN A 44 10.64 -0.19 -13.17
C GLN A 44 9.46 -1.09 -13.54
N LYS A 45 9.66 -2.39 -13.42
CA LYS A 45 8.58 -3.37 -13.58
C LYS A 45 7.82 -3.52 -12.28
N PHE A 46 6.50 -3.33 -12.34
CA PHE A 46 5.59 -3.44 -11.21
C PHE A 46 4.69 -4.67 -11.30
N ALA A 47 4.38 -5.25 -10.16
CA ALA A 47 3.20 -6.08 -9.99
C ALA A 47 2.25 -5.40 -9.02
N VAL A 48 1.00 -5.23 -9.43
CA VAL A 48 -0.08 -4.73 -8.58
C VAL A 48 -0.92 -5.91 -8.17
N ILE A 49 -1.01 -6.18 -6.87
CA ILE A 49 -1.77 -7.31 -6.32
C ILE A 49 -3.00 -6.76 -5.61
N PHE A 50 -4.18 -7.21 -6.04
CA PHE A 50 -5.43 -7.04 -5.33
C PHE A 50 -5.79 -8.32 -4.59
N ALA A 51 -5.90 -8.26 -3.26
CA ALA A 51 -6.39 -9.36 -2.44
C ALA A 51 -7.87 -9.10 -2.12
N ALA A 52 -8.77 -9.61 -2.96
CA ALA A 52 -10.20 -9.38 -2.86
C ALA A 52 -10.91 -10.54 -2.17
N TYR A 53 -11.60 -10.24 -1.06
CA TYR A 53 -12.44 -11.18 -0.32
C TYR A 53 -13.87 -10.66 -0.23
N LYS A 54 -14.80 -11.26 -0.98
CA LYS A 54 -16.22 -10.85 -1.03
C LYS A 54 -16.44 -9.36 -1.36
N GLU A 55 -15.56 -8.75 -2.15
CA GLU A 55 -15.58 -7.34 -2.51
C GLU A 55 -16.12 -7.09 -3.92
N ASP A 56 -17.14 -7.86 -4.31
CA ASP A 56 -17.75 -7.88 -5.65
C ASP A 56 -18.17 -6.50 -6.18
N GLN A 57 -18.56 -5.59 -5.30
CA GLN A 57 -19.10 -4.29 -5.71
C GLN A 57 -18.04 -3.28 -6.14
N VAL A 58 -16.82 -3.42 -5.66
CA VAL A 58 -15.78 -2.37 -5.80
C VAL A 58 -14.57 -2.83 -6.59
N ILE A 59 -14.30 -4.13 -6.64
CA ILE A 59 -13.07 -4.67 -7.23
C ILE A 59 -12.94 -4.33 -8.72
N GLN A 60 -14.01 -4.44 -9.48
CA GLN A 60 -13.98 -4.18 -10.92
C GLN A 60 -13.58 -2.73 -11.21
N GLU A 61 -14.22 -1.76 -10.53
CA GLU A 61 -13.90 -0.34 -10.69
C GLU A 61 -12.45 -0.05 -10.32
N SER A 62 -11.96 -0.64 -9.21
CA SER A 62 -10.60 -0.45 -8.74
C SER A 62 -9.55 -0.98 -9.72
N VAL A 63 -9.80 -2.15 -10.30
CA VAL A 63 -8.94 -2.75 -11.33
C VAL A 63 -8.97 -1.92 -12.62
N GLU A 64 -10.14 -1.52 -13.10
CA GLU A 64 -10.26 -0.67 -14.30
C GLU A 64 -9.52 0.66 -14.15
N ARG A 65 -9.58 1.28 -12.97
CA ARG A 65 -8.83 2.52 -12.67
C ARG A 65 -7.31 2.32 -12.73
N ILE A 66 -6.80 1.18 -12.26
CA ILE A 66 -5.37 0.86 -12.36
C ILE A 66 -4.96 0.63 -13.81
N LEU A 67 -5.82 0.00 -14.62
CA LEU A 67 -5.53 -0.21 -16.05
C LEU A 67 -5.53 1.07 -16.88
N LEU A 68 -6.18 2.15 -16.40
CA LEU A 68 -6.17 3.47 -17.04
C LEU A 68 -4.91 4.30 -16.73
N GLN A 69 -3.93 3.75 -16.00
CA GLN A 69 -2.71 4.49 -15.64
C GLN A 69 -1.85 4.77 -16.86
N ASP A 70 -1.26 5.97 -16.91
CA ASP A 70 -0.26 6.37 -17.90
C ASP A 70 1.10 5.73 -17.58
N TYR A 71 1.18 4.41 -17.72
CA TYR A 71 2.40 3.62 -17.53
C TYR A 71 2.48 2.53 -18.61
N PRO A 72 3.68 2.24 -19.18
CA PRO A 72 3.81 1.25 -20.25
C PRO A 72 3.27 -0.12 -19.85
N ALA A 73 2.36 -0.67 -20.64
CA ALA A 73 1.66 -1.93 -20.34
C ALA A 73 2.62 -3.14 -20.22
N ASP A 74 3.79 -3.08 -20.87
CA ASP A 74 4.84 -4.11 -20.77
C ASP A 74 5.65 -4.02 -19.47
N LYS A 75 5.41 -2.99 -18.65
CA LYS A 75 6.15 -2.71 -17.40
C LYS A 75 5.32 -2.93 -16.15
N TYR A 76 4.04 -3.27 -16.27
CA TYR A 76 3.25 -3.62 -15.09
C TYR A 76 2.35 -4.83 -15.35
N ARG A 77 2.08 -5.56 -14.30
CA ARG A 77 1.15 -6.69 -14.27
C ARG A 77 0.13 -6.44 -13.17
N VAL A 78 -1.12 -6.72 -13.45
CA VAL A 78 -2.20 -6.64 -12.45
C VAL A 78 -2.66 -8.04 -12.13
N ILE A 79 -2.57 -8.42 -10.87
CA ILE A 79 -2.95 -9.73 -10.36
C ILE A 79 -4.10 -9.53 -9.37
N VAL A 80 -5.19 -10.21 -9.61
CA VAL A 80 -6.34 -10.21 -8.69
C VAL A 80 -6.50 -11.61 -8.10
N VAL A 81 -6.41 -11.67 -6.77
CA VAL A 81 -6.70 -12.90 -6.03
C VAL A 81 -8.15 -12.84 -5.58
N SER A 82 -9.00 -13.59 -6.26
CA SER A 82 -10.42 -13.70 -5.98
C SER A 82 -10.66 -14.77 -4.93
N ASP A 83 -10.99 -14.35 -3.71
CA ASP A 83 -11.31 -15.25 -2.61
C ASP A 83 -12.79 -15.15 -2.25
N HIS A 84 -13.55 -16.19 -2.50
CA HIS A 84 -15.01 -16.26 -2.28
C HIS A 84 -15.81 -15.13 -2.96
N MET A 85 -15.36 -14.70 -4.13
CA MET A 85 -16.10 -13.77 -5.01
C MET A 85 -17.18 -14.51 -5.81
N ARG A 86 -18.16 -13.76 -6.29
CA ARG A 86 -19.20 -14.31 -7.17
C ARG A 86 -18.63 -14.69 -8.52
N GLU A 87 -19.20 -15.73 -9.11
CA GLU A 87 -18.79 -16.20 -10.44
C GLU A 87 -18.98 -15.10 -11.52
N GLU A 88 -20.06 -14.33 -11.41
CA GLU A 88 -20.34 -13.20 -12.31
C GLU A 88 -19.22 -12.16 -12.28
N THR A 89 -18.71 -11.83 -11.07
CA THR A 89 -17.60 -10.92 -10.87
C THR A 89 -16.31 -11.49 -11.46
N ASN A 90 -16.04 -12.76 -11.24
CA ASN A 90 -14.88 -13.44 -11.82
C ASN A 90 -14.90 -13.43 -13.34
N GLN A 91 -16.08 -13.67 -13.94
CA GLN A 91 -16.25 -13.61 -15.40
C GLN A 91 -16.08 -12.19 -15.96
N ALA A 92 -16.49 -11.16 -15.21
CA ALA A 92 -16.27 -9.78 -15.60
C ALA A 92 -14.78 -9.43 -15.53
N LEU A 93 -14.09 -9.80 -14.46
CA LEU A 93 -12.65 -9.60 -14.28
C LEU A 93 -11.82 -10.36 -15.33
N ALA A 94 -12.21 -11.57 -15.69
CA ALA A 94 -11.51 -12.37 -16.71
C ALA A 94 -11.51 -11.74 -18.11
N LYS A 95 -12.38 -10.76 -18.38
CA LYS A 95 -12.40 -10.00 -19.65
C LYS A 95 -11.36 -8.87 -19.68
N LEU A 96 -10.82 -8.51 -18.53
CA LEU A 96 -9.83 -7.46 -18.41
C LEU A 96 -8.41 -8.01 -18.65
N PRO A 97 -7.44 -7.18 -19.07
CA PRO A 97 -6.05 -7.61 -19.28
C PRO A 97 -5.30 -7.76 -17.94
N ILE A 98 -5.76 -8.71 -17.13
CA ILE A 98 -5.24 -8.99 -15.79
C ILE A 98 -4.99 -10.48 -15.62
N GLU A 99 -4.32 -10.85 -14.54
CA GLU A 99 -4.12 -12.21 -14.10
C GLU A 99 -5.06 -12.50 -12.93
N LEU A 100 -6.12 -13.27 -13.18
CA LEU A 100 -7.09 -13.65 -12.18
C LEU A 100 -6.68 -14.98 -11.55
N LEU A 101 -6.50 -14.98 -10.23
CA LEU A 101 -6.21 -16.16 -9.42
C LEU A 101 -7.41 -16.48 -8.54
N THR A 102 -7.92 -17.70 -8.60
CA THR A 102 -9.08 -18.15 -7.83
C THR A 102 -8.70 -19.34 -6.93
N PRO A 103 -7.92 -19.09 -5.85
CA PRO A 103 -7.56 -20.16 -4.93
C PRO A 103 -8.76 -20.62 -4.09
N ASP A 104 -8.80 -21.90 -3.78
CA ASP A 104 -9.78 -22.48 -2.85
C ASP A 104 -9.17 -22.55 -1.44
N PHE A 105 -9.42 -21.53 -0.62
CA PHE A 105 -8.96 -21.50 0.77
C PHE A 105 -10.03 -22.02 1.72
N LYS A 106 -9.74 -23.08 2.48
CA LYS A 106 -10.64 -23.55 3.57
C LYS A 106 -10.91 -22.48 4.63
N HIS A 107 -9.96 -21.60 4.88
CA HIS A 107 -10.06 -20.43 5.75
C HIS A 107 -9.42 -19.24 5.05
N SER A 108 -10.27 -18.30 4.64
CA SER A 108 -9.86 -17.07 3.98
C SER A 108 -9.15 -16.14 4.93
N MET A 109 -7.96 -15.74 4.56
CA MET A 109 -7.17 -14.73 5.28
C MET A 109 -6.40 -13.90 4.24
N LYS A 110 -6.46 -12.60 4.36
CA LYS A 110 -5.81 -11.65 3.44
C LYS A 110 -4.34 -11.97 3.18
N HIS A 111 -3.58 -12.34 4.23
CA HIS A 111 -2.19 -12.71 4.07
C HIS A 111 -1.98 -13.93 3.18
N LYS A 112 -2.90 -14.92 3.19
CA LYS A 112 -2.80 -16.10 2.32
C LYS A 112 -2.96 -15.74 0.86
N SER A 113 -3.92 -14.86 0.55
CA SER A 113 -4.12 -14.34 -0.81
C SER A 113 -2.88 -13.61 -1.31
N ILE A 114 -2.28 -12.77 -0.47
CA ILE A 114 -1.05 -12.04 -0.80
C ILE A 114 0.12 -13.03 -1.01
N THR A 115 0.32 -13.98 -0.09
CA THR A 115 1.38 -14.99 -0.21
C THR A 115 1.22 -15.81 -1.49
N TYR A 116 -0.01 -16.25 -1.80
CA TYR A 116 -0.32 -17.00 -3.01
C TYR A 116 0.01 -16.21 -4.28
N ALA A 117 -0.33 -14.91 -4.32
CA ALA A 117 0.03 -14.05 -5.43
C ALA A 117 1.55 -13.84 -5.55
N LEU A 118 2.26 -13.70 -4.41
CA LEU A 118 3.71 -13.55 -4.41
C LEU A 118 4.43 -14.81 -4.89
N GLU A 119 3.95 -15.99 -4.52
CA GLU A 119 4.47 -17.27 -5.01
C GLU A 119 4.20 -17.45 -6.50
N TYR A 120 3.08 -16.93 -7.01
CA TYR A 120 2.76 -16.94 -8.43
C TYR A 120 3.65 -15.97 -9.22
N LEU A 121 4.08 -14.86 -8.62
CA LEU A 121 5.01 -13.91 -9.19
C LEU A 121 6.40 -14.53 -9.29
N LYS A 122 6.71 -15.13 -10.44
CA LYS A 122 8.07 -15.55 -10.77
C LYS A 122 8.94 -14.31 -11.03
N GLU A 123 10.25 -14.51 -11.09
CA GLU A 123 11.30 -13.49 -11.23
C GLU A 123 11.02 -12.42 -12.30
N GLY A 124 11.62 -11.24 -12.15
CA GLY A 124 11.61 -10.17 -13.15
C GLY A 124 10.74 -8.96 -12.81
N ILE A 125 10.22 -8.87 -11.59
CA ILE A 125 9.49 -7.72 -11.06
C ILE A 125 10.40 -6.94 -10.12
N ASP A 126 10.52 -5.62 -10.34
CA ASP A 126 11.35 -4.75 -9.50
C ASP A 126 10.63 -4.34 -8.21
N LYS A 127 9.30 -4.19 -8.27
CA LYS A 127 8.47 -3.77 -7.14
C LYS A 127 7.09 -4.41 -7.15
N VAL A 128 6.58 -4.69 -5.97
CA VAL A 128 5.20 -5.14 -5.76
C VAL A 128 4.43 -4.07 -5.01
N VAL A 129 3.23 -3.77 -5.49
CA VAL A 129 2.26 -2.89 -4.85
C VAL A 129 1.06 -3.75 -4.45
N ILE A 130 0.72 -3.74 -3.17
CA ILE A 130 -0.45 -4.45 -2.67
C ILE A 130 -1.55 -3.42 -2.43
N LEU A 131 -2.70 -3.62 -3.05
CA LEU A 131 -3.86 -2.75 -2.92
C LEU A 131 -5.04 -3.52 -2.33
N GLU A 132 -5.85 -2.82 -1.57
CA GLU A 132 -7.17 -3.28 -1.15
C GLU A 132 -8.18 -2.91 -2.23
N ALA A 133 -9.20 -3.72 -2.42
CA ALA A 133 -10.18 -3.50 -3.48
C ALA A 133 -11.02 -2.23 -3.27
N ASP A 134 -11.16 -1.76 -2.04
CA ASP A 134 -11.90 -0.56 -1.65
C ASP A 134 -11.09 0.74 -1.76
N VAL A 135 -9.78 0.65 -2.06
CA VAL A 135 -8.92 1.84 -2.17
C VAL A 135 -9.19 2.57 -3.46
N LYS A 136 -9.78 3.75 -3.35
CA LYS A 136 -9.87 4.69 -4.47
C LYS A 136 -8.49 5.31 -4.70
N VAL A 137 -7.75 4.76 -5.63
CA VAL A 137 -6.45 5.33 -6.03
C VAL A 137 -6.72 6.50 -6.96
N ASP A 138 -6.64 7.73 -6.43
CA ASP A 138 -6.73 8.94 -7.23
C ASP A 138 -5.31 9.44 -7.57
N TRP A 139 -4.83 9.11 -8.75
CA TRP A 139 -3.52 9.54 -9.27
C TRP A 139 -3.56 10.90 -9.96
N LEU A 140 -4.74 11.51 -10.07
CA LEU A 140 -4.95 12.76 -10.82
C LEU A 140 -4.78 14.02 -9.97
N SER A 141 -4.52 13.93 -8.66
CA SER A 141 -4.15 15.11 -7.88
C SER A 141 -2.69 15.49 -8.16
N ARG A 142 -2.50 16.31 -9.15
CA ARG A 142 -1.24 17.05 -9.38
C ARG A 142 -1.07 18.17 -8.37
#